data_250133a14d5ec4e0fd176e39427fcb7b
#
_entry.id   250133a14d5ec4e0fd176e39427fcb7b
#
_cell.length_a   1.000
_cell.length_b   1.000
_cell.length_c   1.000
_cell.angle_alpha   90.00
_cell.angle_beta   90.00
_cell.angle_gamma   90.00
#
_symmetry.space_group_name_H-M   'P 1'
#
loop_
_entity.id
_entity.type
_entity.pdbx_description
1 polymer ?
#
loop_
_entity_poly.entity_id
_entity_poly.type
_entity_poly.pdbx_seq_one_letter_code
_entity_poly.pdbx_strand_id
1 'polypeptide(L)'
;MTAISNKLRLFFQMTIAIAFASATSVALAQAYPSKPIRLIVPLAPGSTADIASRFTAQELSKALGQSVVVENKAGAGGTIAMAELARSAPDGYTIGFASQGTLVFNQGIYAKPGYESTKDFAPIALLGGVSNVMIVHPTNKAGVPADVIAVAKAKPGESTFSSGGSGTSH
;
A
#
# COMPACT_ATOMS: atom_id res chain seq x y z
N MET A 1 46.92 -40.00 39.48
CA MET A 1 47.15 -38.84 38.58
C MET A 1 46.19 -38.74 37.40
N THR A 2 45.45 -39.78 37.04
CA THR A 2 44.55 -39.84 35.85
C THR A 2 43.22 -39.11 36.02
N ALA A 3 42.67 -38.99 37.25
CA ALA A 3 41.33 -38.36 37.49
C ALA A 3 41.34 -36.81 37.34
N ILE A 4 42.45 -36.15 37.62
CA ILE A 4 42.59 -34.70 37.50
C ILE A 4 42.65 -34.28 36.02
N SER A 5 43.33 -35.10 35.20
CA SER A 5 43.45 -34.88 33.74
C SER A 5 42.08 -34.95 33.02
N ASN A 6 41.20 -35.84 33.43
CA ASN A 6 39.86 -35.98 32.83
C ASN A 6 38.93 -34.83 33.22
N LYS A 7 38.99 -34.34 34.43
CA LYS A 7 38.19 -33.16 34.82
C LYS A 7 38.62 -31.89 34.08
N LEU A 8 39.93 -31.73 33.87
CA LEU A 8 40.47 -30.58 33.15
C LEU A 8 40.10 -30.62 31.63
N ARG A 9 40.09 -31.81 31.04
CA ARG A 9 39.62 -32.02 29.65
C ARG A 9 38.12 -31.73 29.49
N LEU A 10 37.28 -32.19 30.42
CA LEU A 10 35.84 -31.91 30.41
C LEU A 10 35.55 -30.41 30.56
N PHE A 11 36.29 -29.73 31.42
CA PHE A 11 36.16 -28.28 31.61
C PHE A 11 36.52 -27.52 30.31
N PHE A 12 37.60 -27.93 29.65
CA PHE A 12 38.05 -27.31 28.40
C PHE A 12 37.06 -27.56 27.25
N GLN A 13 36.51 -28.77 27.14
CA GLN A 13 35.47 -29.10 26.16
C GLN A 13 34.16 -28.33 26.39
N MET A 14 33.79 -28.16 27.63
CA MET A 14 32.59 -27.41 27.99
C MET A 14 32.74 -25.91 27.70
N THR A 15 33.93 -25.34 27.92
CA THR A 15 34.23 -23.94 27.58
C THR A 15 34.21 -23.68 26.07
N ILE A 16 34.73 -24.62 25.29
CA ILE A 16 34.70 -24.55 23.81
C ILE A 16 33.29 -24.69 23.30
N ALA A 17 32.47 -25.58 23.85
CA ALA A 17 31.07 -25.74 23.46
C ALA A 17 30.22 -24.50 23.77
N ILE A 18 30.46 -23.83 24.89
CA ILE A 18 29.79 -22.58 25.28
C ILE A 18 30.24 -21.43 24.36
N ALA A 19 31.53 -21.35 24.00
CA ALA A 19 32.04 -20.33 23.07
C ALA A 19 31.47 -20.51 21.65
N PHE A 20 31.32 -21.76 21.19
CA PHE A 20 30.67 -22.06 19.91
C PHE A 20 29.19 -21.77 19.89
N ALA A 21 28.48 -22.05 20.99
CA ALA A 21 27.05 -21.71 21.12
C ALA A 21 26.78 -20.19 21.15
N SER A 22 27.74 -19.41 21.69
CA SER A 22 27.63 -17.93 21.73
C SER A 22 27.93 -17.31 20.36
N ALA A 23 28.72 -17.95 19.51
CA ALA A 23 29.06 -17.45 18.18
C ALA A 23 27.92 -17.56 17.16
N THR A 24 26.97 -18.47 17.37
CA THR A 24 25.81 -18.67 16.47
C THR A 24 24.67 -17.69 16.71
N SER A 25 24.72 -16.87 17.76
CA SER A 25 23.66 -15.91 18.10
C SER A 25 23.81 -14.53 17.46
N VAL A 26 24.81 -14.30 16.60
CA VAL A 26 24.80 -13.18 15.67
C VAL A 26 23.85 -13.56 14.54
N ALA A 27 22.56 -13.69 14.84
CA ALA A 27 21.52 -13.60 13.83
C ALA A 27 21.79 -12.28 13.13
N LEU A 28 22.27 -12.36 11.89
CA LEU A 28 22.36 -11.23 10.98
C LEU A 28 20.94 -10.68 10.90
N ALA A 29 20.63 -9.70 11.72
CA ALA A 29 19.47 -8.87 11.53
C ALA A 29 19.68 -8.27 10.15
N GLN A 30 19.10 -8.90 9.12
CA GLN A 30 19.18 -8.39 7.77
C GLN A 30 18.64 -6.98 7.82
N ALA A 31 19.50 -6.00 7.54
CA ALA A 31 19.10 -4.61 7.55
C ALA A 31 17.90 -4.47 6.61
N TYR A 32 16.76 -4.06 7.16
CA TYR A 32 15.58 -3.76 6.37
C TYR A 32 15.71 -2.33 5.81
N PRO A 33 15.40 -2.12 4.52
CA PRO A 33 15.10 -3.11 3.49
C PRO A 33 16.39 -3.66 2.82
N SER A 34 16.44 -4.98 2.56
CA SER A 34 17.54 -5.66 1.86
C SER A 34 17.23 -5.98 0.40
N LYS A 35 15.99 -5.75 -0.04
CA LYS A 35 15.48 -5.98 -1.41
C LYS A 35 14.50 -4.87 -1.79
N PRO A 36 14.18 -4.70 -3.09
CA PRO A 36 13.20 -3.72 -3.54
C PRO A 36 11.83 -3.87 -2.86
N ILE A 37 11.20 -2.73 -2.60
CA ILE A 37 9.85 -2.63 -2.04
C ILE A 37 8.86 -2.42 -3.18
N ARG A 38 7.73 -3.13 -3.19
CA ARG A 38 6.63 -2.94 -4.13
C ARG A 38 5.64 -1.94 -3.56
N LEU A 39 5.26 -0.92 -4.33
CA LEU A 39 4.19 0.02 -3.99
C LEU A 39 3.01 -0.18 -4.95
N ILE A 40 1.96 -0.86 -4.47
CA ILE A 40 0.75 -1.14 -5.24
C ILE A 40 -0.14 0.11 -5.26
N VAL A 41 -0.56 0.51 -6.48
CA VAL A 41 -1.42 1.68 -6.71
C VAL A 41 -2.74 1.24 -7.36
N PRO A 42 -3.91 1.54 -6.76
CA PRO A 42 -5.20 1.02 -7.18
C PRO A 42 -5.81 1.73 -8.40
N LEU A 43 -5.07 2.60 -9.06
CA LEU A 43 -5.51 3.40 -10.19
C LEU A 43 -4.57 3.29 -11.38
N ALA A 44 -5.06 3.70 -12.55
CA ALA A 44 -4.29 3.69 -13.77
C ALA A 44 -3.05 4.60 -13.71
N PRO A 45 -2.00 4.31 -14.49
CA PRO A 45 -0.87 5.22 -14.68
C PRO A 45 -1.35 6.62 -15.12
N GLY A 46 -0.68 7.66 -14.61
CA GLY A 46 -1.03 9.05 -14.89
C GLY A 46 -2.16 9.62 -14.02
N SER A 47 -2.79 8.81 -13.16
CA SER A 47 -3.75 9.31 -12.17
C SER A 47 -3.04 10.11 -11.06
N THR A 48 -3.79 10.93 -10.32
CA THR A 48 -3.26 11.66 -9.16
C THR A 48 -2.60 10.72 -8.14
N ALA A 49 -3.18 9.53 -7.91
CA ALA A 49 -2.61 8.52 -7.04
C ALA A 49 -1.28 7.97 -7.59
N ASP A 50 -1.18 7.76 -8.89
CA ASP A 50 0.06 7.30 -9.53
C ASP A 50 1.18 8.34 -9.41
N ILE A 51 0.86 9.61 -9.71
CA ILE A 51 1.82 10.72 -9.60
C ILE A 51 2.31 10.86 -8.16
N ALA A 52 1.40 10.90 -7.18
CA ALA A 52 1.74 10.98 -5.77
C ALA A 52 2.57 9.78 -5.30
N SER A 53 2.21 8.57 -5.76
CA SER A 53 2.93 7.35 -5.43
C SER A 53 4.33 7.32 -6.01
N ARG A 54 4.55 7.79 -7.23
CA ARG A 54 5.89 7.85 -7.85
C ARG A 54 6.79 8.85 -7.13
N PHE A 55 6.24 10.02 -6.77
CA PHE A 55 6.98 10.99 -5.95
C PHE A 55 7.37 10.38 -4.60
N THR A 56 6.41 9.76 -3.91
CA THR A 56 6.65 9.09 -2.63
C THR A 56 7.68 7.96 -2.77
N ALA A 57 7.57 7.13 -3.82
CA ALA A 57 8.51 6.04 -4.09
C ALA A 57 9.94 6.57 -4.32
N GLN A 58 10.09 7.69 -5.01
CA GLN A 58 11.40 8.32 -5.23
C GLN A 58 12.03 8.77 -3.91
N GLU A 59 11.28 9.44 -3.05
CA GLU A 59 11.79 9.92 -1.75
C GLU A 59 12.07 8.76 -0.79
N LEU A 60 11.20 7.76 -0.75
CA LEU A 60 11.44 6.55 0.04
C LEU A 60 12.68 5.78 -0.45
N SER A 61 12.89 5.69 -1.76
CA SER A 61 14.07 5.01 -2.31
C SER A 61 15.36 5.69 -1.87
N LYS A 62 15.38 7.03 -1.84
CA LYS A 62 16.54 7.80 -1.33
C LYS A 62 16.75 7.56 0.16
N ALA A 63 15.69 7.60 0.95
CA ALA A 63 15.77 7.47 2.40
C ALA A 63 16.15 6.05 2.85
N LEU A 64 15.66 5.04 2.16
CA LEU A 64 15.84 3.63 2.52
C LEU A 64 17.04 2.96 1.85
N GLY A 65 17.66 3.61 0.84
CA GLY A 65 18.77 3.02 0.08
C GLY A 65 18.39 1.81 -0.77
N GLN A 66 17.08 1.59 -0.97
CA GLN A 66 16.53 0.50 -1.78
C GLN A 66 15.45 1.01 -2.72
N SER A 67 15.32 0.38 -3.89
CA SER A 67 14.30 0.77 -4.87
C SER A 67 12.89 0.54 -4.34
N VAL A 68 12.02 1.54 -4.52
CA VAL A 68 10.56 1.40 -4.34
C VAL A 68 9.92 1.42 -5.72
N VAL A 69 9.33 0.28 -6.11
CA VAL A 69 8.78 0.05 -7.45
C VAL A 69 7.27 0.24 -7.43
N VAL A 70 6.77 1.18 -8.22
CA VAL A 70 5.34 1.46 -8.35
C VAL A 70 4.69 0.48 -9.32
N GLU A 71 3.65 -0.21 -8.86
CA GLU A 71 2.85 -1.14 -9.66
C GLU A 71 1.38 -0.70 -9.70
N ASN A 72 0.90 -0.31 -10.86
CA ASN A 72 -0.50 0.07 -11.04
C ASN A 72 -1.38 -1.16 -11.25
N LYS A 73 -2.41 -1.32 -10.42
CA LYS A 73 -3.40 -2.40 -10.46
C LYS A 73 -4.80 -1.79 -10.50
N ALA A 74 -5.16 -1.21 -11.63
CA ALA A 74 -6.47 -0.60 -11.81
C ALA A 74 -7.57 -1.67 -11.96
N GLY A 75 -8.80 -1.32 -11.59
CA GLY A 75 -9.99 -2.13 -11.80
C GLY A 75 -10.86 -2.27 -10.55
N ALA A 76 -12.16 -2.45 -10.77
CA ALA A 76 -13.20 -2.61 -9.76
C ALA A 76 -13.09 -1.59 -8.60
N GLY A 77 -12.95 -0.30 -8.93
CA GLY A 77 -12.76 0.76 -7.91
C GLY A 77 -11.51 0.61 -7.04
N GLY A 78 -10.51 -0.16 -7.49
CA GLY A 78 -9.28 -0.42 -6.75
C GLY A 78 -9.33 -1.67 -5.85
N THR A 79 -10.44 -2.42 -5.82
CA THR A 79 -10.55 -3.63 -4.99
C THR A 79 -9.54 -4.69 -5.39
N ILE A 80 -9.17 -4.78 -6.68
CA ILE A 80 -8.16 -5.73 -7.16
C ILE A 80 -6.81 -5.48 -6.48
N ALA A 81 -6.36 -4.23 -6.48
CA ALA A 81 -5.11 -3.83 -5.86
C ALA A 81 -5.10 -4.07 -4.34
N MET A 82 -6.18 -3.65 -3.66
CA MET A 82 -6.30 -3.77 -2.21
C MET A 82 -6.39 -5.24 -1.77
N ALA A 83 -7.11 -6.08 -2.52
CA ALA A 83 -7.17 -7.51 -2.23
C ALA A 83 -5.82 -8.23 -2.48
N GLU A 84 -5.01 -7.76 -3.43
CA GLU A 84 -3.64 -8.25 -3.61
C GLU A 84 -2.75 -7.83 -2.43
N LEU A 85 -2.84 -6.56 -2.02
CA LEU A 85 -2.11 -6.05 -0.86
C LEU A 85 -2.45 -6.84 0.42
N ALA A 86 -3.74 -7.06 0.68
CA ALA A 86 -4.20 -7.81 1.86
C ALA A 86 -3.68 -9.24 1.92
N ARG A 87 -3.40 -9.86 0.77
CA ARG A 87 -2.83 -11.22 0.67
C ARG A 87 -1.30 -11.24 0.64
N SER A 88 -0.66 -10.10 0.57
CA SER A 88 0.80 -10.01 0.57
C SER A 88 1.39 -10.33 1.95
N ALA A 89 2.63 -10.78 1.98
CA ALA A 89 3.33 -11.03 3.23
C ALA A 89 3.44 -9.71 4.06
N PRO A 90 3.19 -9.74 5.37
CA PRO A 90 3.27 -8.56 6.22
C PRO A 90 4.72 -8.26 6.66
N ASP A 91 5.65 -8.33 5.71
CA ASP A 91 7.10 -8.16 5.91
C ASP A 91 7.61 -6.75 5.56
N GLY A 92 6.72 -5.84 5.16
CA GLY A 92 7.04 -4.48 4.78
C GLY A 92 7.55 -4.33 3.34
N TYR A 93 7.73 -5.40 2.57
CA TYR A 93 8.19 -5.32 1.18
C TYR A 93 7.07 -5.13 0.15
N THR A 94 5.82 -5.20 0.58
CA THR A 94 4.68 -4.79 -0.22
C THR A 94 3.89 -3.76 0.56
N ILE A 95 3.83 -2.56 0.04
CA ILE A 95 3.04 -1.44 0.59
C ILE A 95 2.02 -1.02 -0.46
N GLY A 96 1.01 -0.25 -0.06
CA GLY A 96 -0.04 0.18 -0.98
C GLY A 96 -0.42 1.62 -0.80
N PHE A 97 -0.81 2.25 -1.89
CA PHE A 97 -1.53 3.52 -1.86
C PHE A 97 -3.02 3.23 -1.67
N ALA A 98 -3.63 3.88 -0.73
CA ALA A 98 -5.06 3.74 -0.46
C ALA A 98 -5.76 5.10 -0.46
N SER A 99 -7.03 5.11 -0.76
CA SER A 99 -7.88 6.29 -0.71
C SER A 99 -9.15 6.02 0.11
N GLN A 100 -9.91 7.06 0.38
CA GLN A 100 -11.22 6.92 0.99
C GLN A 100 -12.14 5.98 0.19
N GLY A 101 -12.05 6.01 -1.14
CA GLY A 101 -12.79 5.10 -2.02
C GLY A 101 -12.46 3.64 -1.70
N THR A 102 -11.18 3.30 -1.68
CA THR A 102 -10.74 1.92 -1.45
C THR A 102 -10.92 1.44 0.00
N LEU A 103 -10.74 2.32 1.00
CA LEU A 103 -10.81 1.92 2.40
C LEU A 103 -12.22 2.00 3.01
N VAL A 104 -13.06 2.92 2.51
CA VAL A 104 -14.38 3.18 3.11
C VAL A 104 -15.51 2.81 2.16
N PHE A 105 -15.56 3.43 0.98
CA PHE A 105 -16.70 3.27 0.09
C PHE A 105 -16.85 1.86 -0.44
N ASN A 106 -15.75 1.22 -0.81
CA ASN A 106 -15.77 -0.13 -1.36
C ASN A 106 -16.28 -1.18 -0.37
N GLN A 107 -16.15 -0.95 0.94
CA GLN A 107 -16.72 -1.84 1.95
C GLN A 107 -18.26 -1.84 1.93
N GLY A 108 -18.90 -0.75 1.48
CA GLY A 108 -20.34 -0.65 1.35
C GLY A 108 -20.89 -0.92 -0.05
N ILE A 109 -20.07 -0.72 -1.10
CA ILE A 109 -20.50 -0.83 -2.50
C ILE A 109 -20.33 -2.26 -3.03
N TYR A 110 -19.23 -2.93 -2.68
CA TYR A 110 -18.94 -4.29 -3.14
C TYR A 110 -19.35 -5.33 -2.09
N ALA A 111 -20.17 -6.29 -2.49
CA ALA A 111 -20.60 -7.38 -1.59
C ALA A 111 -19.41 -8.22 -1.07
N LYS A 112 -18.35 -8.33 -1.86
CA LYS A 112 -17.12 -9.07 -1.52
C LYS A 112 -15.91 -8.33 -2.10
N PRO A 113 -15.40 -7.28 -1.43
CA PRO A 113 -14.23 -6.54 -1.93
C PRO A 113 -12.93 -7.35 -1.89
N GLY A 114 -12.88 -8.45 -1.15
CA GLY A 114 -11.72 -9.33 -1.04
C GLY A 114 -10.71 -8.90 0.02
N TYR A 115 -11.05 -7.92 0.84
CA TYR A 115 -10.27 -7.41 1.98
C TYR A 115 -11.18 -6.73 3.00
N GLU A 116 -10.70 -6.59 4.22
CA GLU A 116 -11.35 -5.83 5.30
C GLU A 116 -10.43 -4.70 5.75
N SER A 117 -10.84 -3.46 5.48
CA SER A 117 -9.98 -2.27 5.64
C SER A 117 -9.42 -2.07 7.05
N THR A 118 -10.18 -2.45 8.07
CA THR A 118 -9.81 -2.27 9.48
C THR A 118 -8.96 -3.39 10.06
N LYS A 119 -8.85 -4.53 9.35
CA LYS A 119 -8.14 -5.71 9.85
C LYS A 119 -6.91 -6.06 9.02
N ASP A 120 -7.00 -5.91 7.69
CA ASP A 120 -5.99 -6.44 6.79
C ASP A 120 -4.84 -5.47 6.52
N PHE A 121 -4.95 -4.23 6.99
CA PHE A 121 -3.96 -3.18 6.73
C PHE A 121 -3.45 -2.50 7.99
N ALA A 122 -2.16 -2.23 8.01
CA ALA A 122 -1.52 -1.34 8.97
C ALA A 122 -1.28 0.02 8.29
N PRO A 123 -1.93 1.12 8.72
CA PRO A 123 -1.71 2.44 8.14
C PRO A 123 -0.31 2.95 8.49
N ILE A 124 0.39 3.53 7.50
CA ILE A 124 1.73 4.08 7.66
C ILE A 124 1.65 5.60 7.85
N ALA A 125 1.07 6.31 6.88
CA ALA A 125 0.97 7.76 6.89
C ALA A 125 -0.16 8.26 6.00
N LEU A 126 -0.68 9.45 6.31
CA LEU A 126 -1.54 10.22 5.43
C LEU A 126 -0.66 11.09 4.53
N LEU A 127 -0.68 10.83 3.21
CA LEU A 127 0.16 11.55 2.26
C LEU A 127 -0.43 12.93 1.90
N GLY A 128 -1.74 13.08 1.93
CA GLY A 128 -2.42 14.34 1.63
C GLY A 128 -3.89 14.16 1.30
N GLY A 129 -4.54 15.28 0.96
CA GLY A 129 -5.91 15.33 0.48
C GLY A 129 -6.00 16.02 -0.87
N VAL A 130 -6.93 15.58 -1.71
CA VAL A 130 -7.20 16.16 -3.02
C VAL A 130 -8.66 16.57 -3.07
N SER A 131 -8.89 17.81 -3.47
CA SER A 131 -10.26 18.31 -3.69
C SER A 131 -10.78 17.83 -5.05
N ASN A 132 -12.01 17.33 -5.06
CA ASN A 132 -12.72 17.05 -6.31
C ASN A 132 -13.36 18.32 -6.85
N VAL A 133 -13.30 18.50 -8.16
CA VAL A 133 -13.94 19.59 -8.86
C VAL A 133 -14.86 19.03 -9.95
N MET A 134 -16.06 19.63 -10.06
CA MET A 134 -16.95 19.36 -11.18
C MET A 134 -16.58 20.31 -12.33
N ILE A 135 -16.38 19.77 -13.50
CA ILE A 135 -16.13 20.56 -14.71
C ILE A 135 -17.22 20.28 -15.74
N VAL A 136 -17.57 21.30 -16.49
CA VAL A 136 -18.50 21.21 -17.62
C VAL A 136 -17.86 21.78 -18.88
N HIS A 137 -18.34 21.36 -20.05
CA HIS A 137 -17.87 21.94 -21.30
C HIS A 137 -18.20 23.46 -21.36
N PRO A 138 -17.36 24.32 -21.92
CA PRO A 138 -17.59 25.79 -21.98
C PRO A 138 -18.91 26.22 -22.62
N THR A 139 -19.50 25.38 -23.49
CA THR A 139 -20.83 25.63 -24.07
C THR A 139 -21.98 25.34 -23.10
N ASN A 140 -21.73 24.64 -22.00
CA ASN A 140 -22.72 24.42 -20.95
C ASN A 140 -22.83 25.70 -20.10
N LYS A 141 -24.05 26.24 -19.98
CA LYS A 141 -24.31 27.47 -19.24
C LYS A 141 -24.42 27.27 -17.72
N ALA A 142 -24.24 26.03 -17.23
CA ALA A 142 -24.29 25.73 -15.81
C ALA A 142 -23.11 26.40 -15.09
N GLY A 143 -23.39 27.31 -14.16
CA GLY A 143 -22.39 28.00 -13.36
C GLY A 143 -22.20 27.39 -11.98
N VAL A 144 -23.17 26.62 -11.50
CA VAL A 144 -23.16 25.97 -10.20
C VAL A 144 -23.73 24.55 -10.31
N PRO A 145 -23.45 23.63 -9.37
CA PRO A 145 -23.99 22.26 -9.40
C PRO A 145 -25.52 22.17 -9.54
N ALA A 146 -26.26 23.15 -8.97
CA ALA A 146 -27.70 23.18 -9.08
C ALA A 146 -28.19 23.31 -10.53
N ASP A 147 -27.48 24.06 -11.37
CA ASP A 147 -27.81 24.21 -12.79
C ASP A 147 -27.65 22.90 -13.53
N VAL A 148 -26.58 22.14 -13.21
CA VAL A 148 -26.34 20.80 -13.80
C VAL A 148 -27.49 19.87 -13.44
N ILE A 149 -27.91 19.87 -12.18
CA ILE A 149 -29.05 19.07 -11.71
C ILE A 149 -30.35 19.48 -12.42
N ALA A 150 -30.58 20.78 -12.60
CA ALA A 150 -31.77 21.28 -13.31
C ALA A 150 -31.82 20.82 -14.76
N VAL A 151 -30.68 20.89 -15.48
CA VAL A 151 -30.56 20.39 -16.85
C VAL A 151 -30.79 18.88 -16.92
N ALA A 152 -30.20 18.12 -16.04
CA ALA A 152 -30.36 16.65 -16.00
C ALA A 152 -31.82 16.24 -15.68
N LYS A 153 -32.52 16.99 -14.82
CA LYS A 153 -33.94 16.75 -14.52
C LYS A 153 -34.82 17.14 -15.70
N ALA A 154 -34.53 18.22 -16.41
CA ALA A 154 -35.31 18.67 -17.57
C ALA A 154 -35.22 17.71 -18.76
N LYS A 155 -34.09 16.98 -18.87
CA LYS A 155 -33.78 16.06 -19.97
C LYS A 155 -33.18 14.77 -19.44
N PRO A 156 -33.97 13.88 -18.85
CA PRO A 156 -33.49 12.62 -18.29
C PRO A 156 -32.85 11.73 -19.37
N GLY A 157 -31.63 11.24 -19.10
CA GLY A 157 -30.91 10.35 -20.01
C GLY A 157 -30.10 11.04 -21.10
N GLU A 158 -30.24 12.37 -21.32
CA GLU A 158 -29.44 13.10 -22.31
C GLU A 158 -28.07 13.58 -21.77
N SER A 159 -27.92 13.68 -20.45
CA SER A 159 -26.66 14.10 -19.83
C SER A 159 -25.73 12.92 -19.59
N THR A 160 -24.48 13.05 -20.01
CA THR A 160 -23.42 12.09 -19.73
C THR A 160 -22.41 12.70 -18.76
N PHE A 161 -21.76 11.86 -17.97
CA PHE A 161 -20.69 12.29 -17.07
C PHE A 161 -19.53 11.27 -17.13
N SER A 162 -18.36 11.72 -16.75
CA SER A 162 -17.17 10.88 -16.59
C SER A 162 -16.72 10.87 -15.13
N SER A 163 -16.29 9.73 -14.65
CA SER A 163 -15.75 9.55 -13.32
C SER A 163 -14.62 8.52 -13.34
N GLY A 164 -13.93 8.35 -12.22
CA GLY A 164 -12.91 7.30 -12.06
C GLY A 164 -13.47 5.89 -11.95
N GLY A 165 -14.80 5.73 -11.98
CA GLY A 165 -15.50 4.44 -11.85
C GLY A 165 -16.14 4.23 -10.48
N SER A 166 -16.99 3.19 -10.39
CA SER A 166 -17.66 2.82 -9.13
C SER A 166 -16.66 2.51 -8.03
N GLY A 167 -16.87 3.07 -6.86
CA GLY A 167 -15.99 2.89 -5.70
C GLY A 167 -14.79 3.84 -5.65
N THR A 168 -14.66 4.76 -6.61
CA THR A 168 -13.70 5.86 -6.52
C THR A 168 -14.30 7.03 -5.73
N SER A 169 -13.45 7.94 -5.24
CA SER A 169 -13.88 9.10 -4.45
C SER A 169 -14.24 10.33 -5.31
N HIS A 170 -14.39 10.14 -6.63
CA HIS A 170 -14.73 11.20 -7.61
C HIS A 170 -15.61 10.67 -8.73
#